data_4701a09f5d13357e20bec03bceb8ade4
#
_entry.id   4701a09f5d13357e20bec03bceb8ade4
#
_cell.length_a   1.000
_cell.length_b   1.000
_cell.length_c   1.000
_cell.angle_alpha   90.00
_cell.angle_beta   90.00
_cell.angle_gamma   90.00
#
_symmetry.space_group_name_H-M   'P 1'
#
loop_
_entity.id
_entity.type
_entity.pdbx_description
1 polymer ?
#
loop_
_entity_poly.entity_id
_entity_poly.type
_entity_poly.pdbx_seq_one_letter_code
_entity_poly.pdbx_strand_id
1 'polypeptide(L)'
;STISQNRIRRFKGTDIPQKIFDNIVIQAIEKGLVGGKILYSDSTHIKANANKRKFEKIEVQVTPKEYMEQLDIDVNLDRENHNKKPLKPRKVKEDTKEIKKSTTDPDSGYMMRDNKPEGFFYLDHRTVDSKNNIIMDVHVTPGNVSDSEPILKRIDRIEETFNIKPKYLGLDAGYSTNPIFKGITDRDITPVIAYRRSPHKKGMYTKNKYIYDYGKDCLLYTSDA
;
A
#
# COMPACT_ATOMS: atom_id res chain seq x y z
N SER A 1 12.41 -28.80 10.54
CA SER A 1 11.45 -29.17 11.60
C SER A 1 10.25 -29.90 11.00
N THR A 2 9.56 -30.70 11.79
CA THR A 2 8.37 -31.46 11.39
C THR A 2 7.28 -30.52 10.82
N ILE A 3 7.13 -29.33 11.38
CA ILE A 3 6.17 -28.30 10.93
C ILE A 3 6.49 -27.83 9.51
N SER A 4 7.77 -27.50 9.23
CA SER A 4 8.19 -27.07 7.89
C SER A 4 7.98 -28.17 6.85
N GLN A 5 8.29 -29.42 7.19
CA GLN A 5 8.10 -30.55 6.29
C GLN A 5 6.61 -30.83 6.01
N ASN A 6 5.75 -30.75 7.04
CA ASN A 6 4.31 -30.91 6.87
C ASN A 6 3.71 -29.78 6.02
N ARG A 7 4.17 -28.52 6.22
CA ARG A 7 3.76 -27.41 5.38
C ARG A 7 4.08 -27.65 3.91
N ILE A 8 5.31 -28.06 3.59
CA ILE A 8 5.73 -28.30 2.21
C ILE A 8 4.98 -29.49 1.60
N ARG A 9 4.83 -30.60 2.36
CA ARG A 9 4.26 -31.85 1.82
C ARG A 9 2.74 -31.85 1.72
N ARG A 10 2.04 -31.19 2.67
CA ARG A 10 0.57 -31.28 2.80
C ARG A 10 -0.16 -30.00 2.43
N PHE A 11 0.46 -28.84 2.61
CA PHE A 11 -0.23 -27.55 2.52
C PHE A 11 0.33 -26.61 1.44
N LYS A 12 1.44 -27.00 0.76
CA LYS A 12 1.98 -26.20 -0.34
C LYS A 12 0.96 -26.11 -1.49
N GLY A 13 0.67 -24.90 -1.93
CA GLY A 13 -0.28 -24.65 -3.02
C GLY A 13 -1.75 -24.79 -2.64
N THR A 14 -2.06 -24.92 -1.33
CA THR A 14 -3.44 -24.93 -0.82
C THR A 14 -3.76 -23.65 -0.05
N ASP A 15 -5.04 -23.30 0.07
CA ASP A 15 -5.56 -22.19 0.85
C ASP A 15 -5.80 -22.53 2.35
N ILE A 16 -5.47 -23.76 2.76
CA ILE A 16 -5.70 -24.27 4.13
C ILE A 16 -5.09 -23.36 5.20
N PRO A 17 -3.82 -22.88 5.10
CA PRO A 17 -3.26 -21.99 6.10
C PRO A 17 -4.05 -20.68 6.24
N GLN A 18 -4.56 -20.14 5.11
CA GLN A 18 -5.38 -18.94 5.13
C GLN A 18 -6.73 -19.19 5.78
N LYS A 19 -7.38 -20.31 5.48
CA LYS A 19 -8.66 -20.70 6.11
C LYS A 19 -8.53 -20.92 7.62
N ILE A 20 -7.42 -21.48 8.08
CA ILE A 20 -7.13 -21.64 9.52
C ILE A 20 -7.02 -20.25 10.17
N PHE A 21 -6.24 -19.35 9.55
CA PHE A 21 -6.09 -17.98 10.04
C PHE A 21 -7.45 -17.27 10.11
N ASP A 22 -8.23 -17.31 9.04
CA ASP A 22 -9.54 -16.68 8.97
C ASP A 22 -10.50 -17.21 10.05
N ASN A 23 -10.52 -18.54 10.28
CA ASN A 23 -11.32 -19.13 11.35
C ASN A 23 -10.90 -18.67 12.76
N ILE A 24 -9.62 -18.48 13.00
CA ILE A 24 -9.13 -17.94 14.29
C ILE A 24 -9.61 -16.50 14.49
N VAL A 25 -9.54 -15.68 13.42
CA VAL A 25 -10.03 -14.30 13.45
C VAL A 25 -11.55 -14.27 13.69
N ILE A 26 -12.31 -15.13 13.02
CA ILE A 26 -13.77 -15.26 13.23
C ILE A 26 -14.08 -15.59 14.70
N GLN A 27 -13.38 -16.55 15.30
CA GLN A 27 -13.56 -16.89 16.72
C GLN A 27 -13.24 -15.69 17.63
N ALA A 28 -12.23 -14.88 17.31
CA ALA A 28 -11.91 -13.66 18.04
C ALA A 28 -13.01 -12.61 17.92
N ILE A 29 -13.63 -12.48 16.75
CA ILE A 29 -14.78 -11.60 16.51
C ILE A 29 -15.98 -12.06 17.34
N GLU A 30 -16.35 -13.36 17.29
CA GLU A 30 -17.47 -13.94 18.05
C GLU A 30 -17.32 -13.75 19.56
N LYS A 31 -16.07 -13.79 20.05
CA LYS A 31 -15.76 -13.53 21.48
C LYS A 31 -15.69 -12.04 21.81
N GLY A 32 -15.99 -11.14 20.87
CA GLY A 32 -15.96 -9.69 21.07
C GLY A 32 -14.57 -9.12 21.32
N LEU A 33 -13.51 -9.83 20.90
CA LEU A 33 -12.11 -9.37 21.04
C LEU A 33 -11.73 -8.35 19.97
N VAL A 34 -12.43 -8.32 18.83
CA VAL A 34 -12.24 -7.39 17.72
C VAL A 34 -13.23 -6.23 17.85
N GLY A 35 -12.74 -5.01 17.69
CA GLY A 35 -13.56 -3.79 17.71
C GLY A 35 -14.11 -3.43 16.32
N GLY A 36 -13.36 -3.70 15.27
CA GLY A 36 -13.72 -3.49 13.88
C GLY A 36 -13.81 -2.03 13.43
N LYS A 37 -13.71 -1.07 14.37
CA LYS A 37 -13.92 0.36 14.06
C LYS A 37 -12.67 1.07 13.57
N ILE A 38 -11.52 0.72 14.13
CA ILE A 38 -10.23 1.33 13.80
C ILE A 38 -9.26 0.22 13.48
N LEU A 39 -8.69 0.26 12.28
CA LEU A 39 -7.63 -0.65 11.86
C LEU A 39 -6.34 0.13 11.63
N TYR A 40 -5.22 -0.52 11.88
CA TYR A 40 -3.89 -0.03 11.55
C TYR A 40 -3.24 -1.00 10.57
N SER A 41 -2.56 -0.48 9.54
CA SER A 41 -1.81 -1.32 8.63
C SER A 41 -0.40 -0.79 8.44
N ASP A 42 0.55 -1.71 8.45
CA ASP A 42 1.97 -1.42 8.24
C ASP A 42 2.65 -2.61 7.59
N SER A 43 3.85 -2.39 7.08
CA SER A 43 4.67 -3.43 6.48
C SER A 43 6.03 -3.56 7.15
N THR A 44 6.45 -4.80 7.34
CA THR A 44 7.75 -5.14 7.92
C THR A 44 8.61 -5.90 6.93
N HIS A 45 9.89 -5.53 6.82
CA HIS A 45 10.82 -6.23 5.95
C HIS A 45 11.32 -7.51 6.61
N ILE A 46 11.14 -8.63 5.93
CA ILE A 46 11.67 -9.94 6.32
C ILE A 46 12.77 -10.31 5.35
N LYS A 47 13.98 -10.58 5.88
CA LYS A 47 15.10 -10.99 5.06
C LYS A 47 14.84 -12.36 4.45
N ALA A 48 14.97 -12.47 3.13
CA ALA A 48 14.87 -13.73 2.43
C ALA A 48 16.10 -14.61 2.69
N ASN A 49 15.91 -15.93 2.67
CA ASN A 49 17.03 -16.88 2.71
C ASN A 49 17.70 -17.00 1.34
N ALA A 50 18.18 -15.87 0.83
CA ALA A 50 18.78 -15.73 -0.49
C ALA A 50 20.16 -15.09 -0.41
N ASN A 51 21.09 -15.58 -1.24
CA ASN A 51 22.40 -14.97 -1.35
C ASN A 51 22.32 -13.72 -2.22
N LYS A 52 22.66 -12.55 -1.66
CA LYS A 52 22.61 -11.26 -2.35
C LYS A 52 23.51 -11.16 -3.59
N ARG A 53 24.51 -12.03 -3.72
CA ARG A 53 25.43 -12.06 -4.87
C ARG A 53 25.03 -13.07 -5.96
N LYS A 54 24.06 -13.96 -5.69
CA LYS A 54 23.56 -14.96 -6.64
C LYS A 54 22.23 -14.48 -7.23
N PHE A 55 22.27 -13.74 -8.32
CA PHE A 55 21.10 -13.22 -9.01
C PHE A 55 21.32 -13.14 -10.52
N GLU A 56 20.23 -13.14 -11.22
CA GLU A 56 20.15 -12.84 -12.63
C GLU A 56 19.51 -11.44 -12.81
N LYS A 57 19.92 -10.73 -13.84
CA LYS A 57 19.29 -9.47 -14.23
C LYS A 57 18.22 -9.79 -15.26
N ILE A 58 17.00 -9.42 -15.00
CA ILE A 58 15.88 -9.59 -15.91
C ILE A 58 15.25 -8.25 -16.23
N GLU A 59 14.86 -8.04 -17.47
CA GLU A 59 14.08 -6.87 -17.86
C GLU A 59 12.59 -7.15 -17.60
N VAL A 60 11.94 -6.22 -16.90
CA VAL A 60 10.51 -6.27 -16.62
C VAL A 60 9.86 -5.01 -17.19
N GLN A 61 8.74 -5.17 -17.87
CA GLN A 61 7.94 -4.03 -18.29
C GLN A 61 7.35 -3.34 -17.07
N VAL A 62 7.49 -2.01 -17.01
CA VAL A 62 6.86 -1.21 -15.96
C VAL A 62 5.46 -0.87 -16.42
N THR A 63 4.48 -1.61 -15.92
CA THR A 63 3.07 -1.28 -16.14
C THR A 63 2.64 -0.16 -15.18
N PRO A 64 1.87 0.84 -15.65
CA PRO A 64 1.22 1.79 -14.75
C PRO A 64 0.37 1.05 -13.71
N LYS A 65 0.34 1.57 -12.50
CA LYS A 65 -0.48 0.97 -11.46
C LYS A 65 -1.96 1.17 -11.80
N GLU A 66 -2.78 0.12 -11.71
CA GLU A 66 -4.22 0.13 -12.02
C GLU A 66 -4.97 1.32 -11.40
N TYR A 67 -4.64 1.67 -10.15
CA TYR A 67 -5.30 2.79 -9.47
C TYR A 67 -4.91 4.18 -10.04
N MET A 68 -3.78 4.30 -10.73
CA MET A 68 -3.40 5.55 -11.40
C MET A 68 -4.25 5.78 -12.65
N GLU A 69 -4.59 4.72 -13.36
CA GLU A 69 -5.47 4.78 -14.53
C GLU A 69 -6.88 5.18 -14.09
N GLN A 70 -7.39 4.56 -13.01
CA GLN A 70 -8.70 4.90 -12.46
C GLN A 70 -8.73 6.37 -11.99
N LEU A 71 -7.68 6.84 -11.33
CA LEU A 71 -7.57 8.24 -10.91
C LEU A 71 -7.60 9.20 -12.10
N ASP A 72 -6.90 8.89 -13.19
CA ASP A 72 -6.90 9.72 -14.40
C ASP A 72 -8.30 9.77 -15.07
N ILE A 73 -9.04 8.67 -15.03
CA ILE A 73 -10.44 8.61 -15.48
C ILE A 73 -11.32 9.53 -14.62
N ASP A 74 -11.26 9.39 -13.30
CA ASP A 74 -12.07 10.18 -12.37
C ASP A 74 -11.77 11.68 -12.47
N VAL A 75 -10.49 12.05 -12.58
CA VAL A 75 -10.08 13.45 -12.78
C VAL A 75 -10.59 14.01 -14.10
N ASN A 76 -10.59 13.23 -15.18
CA ASN A 76 -11.12 13.71 -16.45
C ASN A 76 -12.64 13.86 -16.41
N LEU A 77 -13.35 12.99 -15.74
CA LEU A 77 -14.80 13.10 -15.53
C LEU A 77 -15.15 14.37 -14.73
N ASP A 78 -14.41 14.65 -13.65
CA ASP A 78 -14.60 15.88 -12.86
C ASP A 78 -14.30 17.14 -13.70
N ARG A 79 -13.26 17.13 -14.52
CA ARG A 79 -12.92 18.21 -15.43
C ARG A 79 -14.01 18.46 -16.47
N GLU A 80 -14.60 17.40 -17.01
CA GLU A 80 -15.72 17.49 -17.96
C GLU A 80 -16.95 18.12 -17.31
N ASN A 81 -17.29 17.71 -16.10
CA ASN A 81 -18.39 18.29 -15.31
C ASN A 81 -18.20 19.79 -15.04
N HIS A 82 -16.95 20.26 -15.00
CA HIS A 82 -16.60 21.68 -14.84
C HIS A 82 -16.24 22.38 -16.16
N ASN A 83 -16.63 21.84 -17.31
CA ASN A 83 -16.35 22.38 -18.66
C ASN A 83 -14.85 22.65 -18.90
N LYS A 84 -13.97 21.86 -18.32
CA LYS A 84 -12.51 21.93 -18.53
C LYS A 84 -12.07 20.85 -19.50
N LYS A 85 -11.08 21.18 -20.34
CA LYS A 85 -10.50 20.20 -21.26
C LYS A 85 -9.89 19.02 -20.49
N PRO A 86 -10.03 17.78 -20.98
CA PRO A 86 -9.42 16.61 -20.34
C PRO A 86 -7.90 16.77 -20.27
N LEU A 87 -7.29 16.07 -19.31
CA LEU A 87 -5.84 15.99 -19.24
C LEU A 87 -5.31 15.27 -20.50
N LYS A 88 -4.15 15.69 -20.95
CA LYS A 88 -3.45 14.95 -22.02
C LYS A 88 -3.12 13.57 -21.48
N PRO A 89 -3.35 12.50 -22.27
CA PRO A 89 -2.97 11.16 -21.85
C PRO A 89 -1.48 11.14 -21.50
N ARG A 90 -1.15 10.51 -20.40
CA ARG A 90 0.25 10.30 -20.02
C ARG A 90 0.89 9.47 -21.14
N LYS A 91 2.01 9.95 -21.66
CA LYS A 91 2.83 9.10 -22.53
C LYS A 91 3.33 7.96 -21.64
N VAL A 92 2.70 6.81 -21.74
CA VAL A 92 3.24 5.58 -21.18
C VAL A 92 4.52 5.32 -21.99
N LYS A 93 5.65 5.65 -21.42
CA LYS A 93 6.89 5.10 -21.92
C LYS A 93 6.85 3.62 -21.59
N GLU A 94 7.05 2.78 -22.55
CA GLU A 94 7.37 1.37 -22.34
C GLU A 94 8.78 1.32 -21.71
N ASP A 95 8.86 1.79 -20.46
CA ASP A 95 10.12 1.76 -19.73
C ASP A 95 10.29 0.32 -19.23
N THR A 96 11.20 -0.41 -19.82
CA THR A 96 11.71 -1.65 -19.25
C THR A 96 12.64 -1.29 -18.09
N LYS A 97 12.45 -1.96 -16.97
CA LYS A 97 13.33 -1.83 -15.81
C LYS A 97 14.08 -3.13 -15.59
N GLU A 98 15.40 -3.02 -15.51
CA GLU A 98 16.23 -4.15 -15.10
C GLU A 98 16.05 -4.37 -13.60
N ILE A 99 15.63 -5.58 -13.20
CA ILE A 99 15.52 -6.00 -11.81
C ILE A 99 16.44 -7.20 -11.54
N LYS A 100 16.95 -7.29 -10.30
CA LYS A 100 17.71 -8.44 -9.84
C LYS A 100 16.75 -9.51 -9.33
N LYS A 101 16.80 -10.71 -9.89
CA LYS A 101 16.04 -11.89 -9.46
C LYS A 101 16.96 -12.89 -8.81
N SER A 102 16.67 -13.33 -7.59
CA SER A 102 17.47 -14.33 -6.90
C SER A 102 17.40 -15.69 -7.57
N THR A 103 18.53 -16.38 -7.72
CA THR A 103 18.56 -17.75 -8.21
C THR A 103 18.25 -18.79 -7.13
N THR A 104 18.36 -18.41 -5.85
CA THR A 104 18.09 -19.30 -4.70
C THR A 104 16.68 -19.15 -4.16
N ASP A 105 16.09 -17.98 -4.27
CA ASP A 105 14.71 -17.65 -3.83
C ASP A 105 14.09 -16.68 -4.83
N PRO A 106 13.58 -17.18 -5.97
CA PRO A 106 13.08 -16.35 -7.07
C PRO A 106 11.86 -15.47 -6.74
N ASP A 107 11.14 -15.82 -5.67
CA ASP A 107 9.93 -15.08 -5.23
C ASP A 107 10.28 -13.88 -4.36
N SER A 108 11.54 -13.76 -3.91
CA SER A 108 12.01 -12.62 -3.12
C SER A 108 12.34 -11.42 -3.99
N GLY A 109 12.15 -10.21 -3.45
CA GLY A 109 12.46 -8.94 -4.12
C GLY A 109 13.76 -8.33 -3.64
N TYR A 110 14.58 -7.81 -4.60
CA TYR A 110 15.81 -7.09 -4.26
C TYR A 110 15.49 -5.68 -3.81
N MET A 111 15.89 -5.36 -2.59
CA MET A 111 15.70 -4.05 -1.97
C MET A 111 17.05 -3.32 -1.84
N MET A 112 17.05 -2.05 -2.27
CA MET A 112 18.12 -1.10 -2.04
C MET A 112 17.49 0.20 -1.55
N ARG A 113 17.72 0.56 -0.29
CA ARG A 113 17.24 1.80 0.33
C ARG A 113 18.39 2.42 1.12
N ASP A 114 18.47 3.74 1.12
CA ASP A 114 19.45 4.48 1.90
C ASP A 114 19.36 4.11 3.38
N ASN A 115 20.51 3.84 4.00
CA ASN A 115 20.66 3.48 5.42
C ASN A 115 19.95 2.19 5.86
N LYS A 116 19.55 1.29 4.93
CA LYS A 116 19.01 -0.04 5.23
C LYS A 116 19.85 -1.15 4.59
N PRO A 117 19.81 -2.38 5.15
CA PRO A 117 20.54 -3.50 4.56
C PRO A 117 20.07 -3.74 3.12
N GLU A 118 21.03 -3.85 2.22
CA GLU A 118 20.81 -4.22 0.83
C GLU A 118 20.71 -5.76 0.68
N GLY A 119 19.77 -6.25 -0.12
CA GLY A 119 19.61 -7.67 -0.39
C GLY A 119 18.21 -8.07 -0.82
N PHE A 120 17.94 -9.37 -0.72
CA PHE A 120 16.63 -9.93 -1.03
C PHE A 120 15.74 -9.97 0.22
N PHE A 121 14.54 -9.46 0.10
CA PHE A 121 13.57 -9.33 1.18
C PHE A 121 12.17 -9.66 0.71
N TYR A 122 11.31 -9.94 1.67
CA TYR A 122 9.86 -9.90 1.58
C TYR A 122 9.33 -8.74 2.39
N LEU A 123 8.14 -8.26 2.03
CA LEU A 123 7.34 -7.35 2.84
C LEU A 123 6.19 -8.14 3.45
N ASP A 124 6.10 -8.13 4.75
CA ASP A 124 5.01 -8.70 5.54
C ASP A 124 4.06 -7.56 5.91
N HIS A 125 2.96 -7.44 5.18
CA HIS A 125 1.92 -6.45 5.41
C HIS A 125 0.93 -7.01 6.42
N ARG A 126 0.71 -6.29 7.50
CA ARG A 126 -0.24 -6.68 8.56
C ARG A 126 -1.25 -5.59 8.80
N THR A 127 -2.51 -6.01 8.93
CA THR A 127 -3.59 -5.14 9.38
C THR A 127 -4.07 -5.62 10.74
N VAL A 128 -4.15 -4.70 11.70
CA VAL A 128 -4.39 -4.99 13.12
C VAL A 128 -5.57 -4.18 13.62
N ASP A 129 -6.47 -4.80 14.38
CA ASP A 129 -7.56 -4.12 15.08
C ASP A 129 -7.06 -3.40 16.33
N SER A 130 -7.59 -2.20 16.57
CA SER A 130 -7.15 -1.32 17.66
C SER A 130 -7.55 -1.77 19.06
N LYS A 131 -8.59 -2.60 19.21
CA LYS A 131 -9.18 -2.94 20.52
C LYS A 131 -8.25 -3.81 21.35
N ASN A 132 -7.80 -4.92 20.78
CA ASN A 132 -6.93 -5.88 21.47
C ASN A 132 -5.72 -6.30 20.61
N ASN A 133 -5.35 -5.50 19.61
CA ASN A 133 -4.23 -5.76 18.71
C ASN A 133 -4.34 -7.12 17.98
N ILE A 134 -5.56 -7.55 17.66
CA ILE A 134 -5.79 -8.77 16.89
C ILE A 134 -5.38 -8.52 15.45
N ILE A 135 -4.52 -9.39 14.90
CA ILE A 135 -4.13 -9.34 13.51
C ILE A 135 -5.32 -9.82 12.67
N MET A 136 -5.87 -8.92 11.86
CA MET A 136 -7.03 -9.17 11.00
C MET A 136 -6.63 -9.68 9.63
N ASP A 137 -5.45 -9.30 9.16
CA ASP A 137 -4.95 -9.70 7.85
C ASP A 137 -3.43 -9.76 7.81
N VAL A 138 -2.92 -10.70 7.01
CA VAL A 138 -1.50 -10.86 6.72
C VAL A 138 -1.33 -11.12 5.23
N HIS A 139 -0.47 -10.33 4.60
CA HIS A 139 -0.14 -10.50 3.20
C HIS A 139 1.36 -10.31 2.97
N VAL A 140 1.95 -11.15 2.13
CA VAL A 140 3.38 -11.11 1.86
C VAL A 140 3.61 -10.77 0.39
N THR A 141 4.47 -9.78 0.14
CA THR A 141 4.90 -9.40 -1.22
C THR A 141 6.43 -9.46 -1.33
N PRO A 142 6.98 -9.53 -2.55
CA PRO A 142 8.41 -9.33 -2.74
C PRO A 142 8.87 -7.96 -2.24
N GLY A 143 10.09 -7.86 -1.69
CA GLY A 143 10.59 -6.64 -1.04
C GLY A 143 10.79 -5.42 -1.95
N ASN A 144 10.67 -5.58 -3.25
CA ASN A 144 10.71 -4.51 -4.25
C ASN A 144 9.34 -3.95 -4.63
N VAL A 145 8.25 -4.50 -4.06
CA VAL A 145 6.89 -3.99 -4.20
C VAL A 145 6.69 -2.80 -3.24
N SER A 146 5.89 -1.82 -3.63
CA SER A 146 5.59 -0.68 -2.76
C SER A 146 4.64 -1.09 -1.63
N ASP A 147 4.89 -0.59 -0.41
CA ASP A 147 4.04 -0.85 0.77
C ASP A 147 2.56 -0.51 0.53
N SER A 148 2.30 0.54 -0.26
CA SER A 148 0.96 1.02 -0.57
C SER A 148 0.20 0.20 -1.62
N GLU A 149 0.87 -0.70 -2.34
CA GLU A 149 0.26 -1.38 -3.48
C GLU A 149 -0.87 -2.35 -3.09
N PRO A 150 -0.70 -3.22 -2.08
CA PRO A 150 -1.74 -4.19 -1.75
C PRO A 150 -2.87 -3.63 -0.87
N ILE A 151 -2.71 -2.45 -0.25
CA ILE A 151 -3.56 -2.01 0.88
C ILE A 151 -5.06 -2.00 0.55
N LEU A 152 -5.47 -1.46 -0.58
CA LEU A 152 -6.89 -1.36 -0.93
C LEU A 152 -7.53 -2.74 -1.09
N LYS A 153 -6.87 -3.64 -1.82
CA LYS A 153 -7.32 -5.04 -2.00
C LYS A 153 -7.37 -5.81 -0.67
N ARG A 154 -6.50 -5.47 0.28
CA ARG A 154 -6.47 -6.11 1.61
C ARG A 154 -7.61 -5.63 2.50
N ILE A 155 -8.00 -4.35 2.40
CA ILE A 155 -9.17 -3.82 3.09
C ILE A 155 -10.45 -4.46 2.54
N ASP A 156 -10.58 -4.54 1.21
CA ASP A 156 -11.73 -5.19 0.57
C ASP A 156 -11.86 -6.65 1.06
N ARG A 157 -10.75 -7.38 1.13
CA ARG A 157 -10.74 -8.74 1.66
C ARG A 157 -11.22 -8.83 3.11
N ILE A 158 -10.82 -7.90 3.99
CA ILE A 158 -11.29 -7.88 5.39
C ILE A 158 -12.81 -7.70 5.44
N GLU A 159 -13.35 -6.77 4.65
CA GLU A 159 -14.79 -6.54 4.57
C GLU A 159 -15.53 -7.77 4.03
N GLU A 160 -15.05 -8.37 2.94
CA GLU A 160 -15.64 -9.56 2.32
C GLU A 160 -15.58 -10.80 3.22
N THR A 161 -14.46 -11.01 3.94
CA THR A 161 -14.25 -12.22 4.73
C THR A 161 -14.92 -12.16 6.10
N PHE A 162 -14.87 -10.99 6.75
CA PHE A 162 -15.31 -10.84 8.15
C PHE A 162 -16.54 -9.96 8.32
N ASN A 163 -17.04 -9.37 7.23
CA ASN A 163 -18.13 -8.39 7.26
C ASN A 163 -17.84 -7.21 8.21
N ILE A 164 -16.57 -6.78 8.25
CA ILE A 164 -16.08 -5.65 9.07
C ILE A 164 -15.68 -4.52 8.13
N LYS A 165 -16.41 -3.40 8.22
CA LYS A 165 -16.07 -2.14 7.56
C LYS A 165 -15.52 -1.16 8.59
N PRO A 166 -14.21 -0.87 8.57
CA PRO A 166 -13.62 0.06 9.53
C PRO A 166 -14.10 1.50 9.25
N LYS A 167 -14.24 2.28 10.30
CA LYS A 167 -14.49 3.72 10.18
C LYS A 167 -13.20 4.53 9.94
N TYR A 168 -12.10 4.07 10.53
CA TYR A 168 -10.79 4.72 10.46
C TYR A 168 -9.71 3.71 10.08
N LEU A 169 -8.81 4.13 9.21
CA LEU A 169 -7.62 3.34 8.83
C LEU A 169 -6.36 4.16 9.10
N GLY A 170 -5.56 3.72 10.07
CA GLY A 170 -4.28 4.32 10.43
C GLY A 170 -3.14 3.74 9.58
N LEU A 171 -2.36 4.62 8.94
CA LEU A 171 -1.25 4.25 8.06
C LEU A 171 -0.05 5.17 8.31
N ASP A 172 1.15 4.70 7.97
CA ASP A 172 2.35 5.52 8.05
C ASP A 172 2.46 6.53 6.89
N ALA A 173 3.48 7.40 6.94
CA ALA A 173 3.71 8.42 5.92
C ALA A 173 4.09 7.84 4.54
N GLY A 174 4.50 6.58 4.44
CA GLY A 174 4.80 5.88 3.19
C GLY A 174 3.57 5.70 2.30
N TYR A 175 2.38 5.63 2.92
CA TYR A 175 1.10 5.50 2.23
C TYR A 175 0.49 6.85 1.79
N SER A 176 1.13 7.98 2.10
CA SER A 176 0.60 9.33 1.81
C SER A 176 0.69 9.66 0.32
N THR A 177 -0.22 9.09 -0.46
CA THR A 177 -0.40 9.33 -1.90
C THR A 177 -1.87 9.61 -2.22
N ASN A 178 -2.12 10.49 -3.21
CA ASN A 178 -3.48 10.85 -3.59
C ASN A 178 -4.36 9.63 -3.94
N PRO A 179 -3.88 8.64 -4.71
CA PRO A 179 -4.68 7.46 -5.02
C PRO A 179 -5.07 6.63 -3.78
N ILE A 180 -4.19 6.55 -2.78
CA ILE A 180 -4.52 5.84 -1.53
C ILE A 180 -5.55 6.61 -0.73
N PHE A 181 -5.40 7.94 -0.59
CA PHE A 181 -6.43 8.77 0.05
C PHE A 181 -7.79 8.60 -0.62
N LYS A 182 -7.84 8.74 -1.95
CA LYS A 182 -9.07 8.57 -2.72
C LYS A 182 -9.65 7.16 -2.55
N GLY A 183 -8.85 6.13 -2.76
CA GLY A 183 -9.30 4.75 -2.68
C GLY A 183 -9.84 4.34 -1.32
N ILE A 184 -9.31 4.88 -0.22
CA ILE A 184 -9.83 4.67 1.14
C ILE A 184 -11.15 5.45 1.34
N THR A 185 -11.19 6.71 0.88
CA THR A 185 -12.38 7.57 1.01
C THR A 185 -13.56 7.05 0.18
N ASP A 186 -13.32 6.53 -1.01
CA ASP A 186 -14.34 5.91 -1.87
C ASP A 186 -15.00 4.67 -1.22
N ARG A 187 -14.35 4.08 -0.21
CA ARG A 187 -14.89 2.99 0.63
C ARG A 187 -15.62 3.49 1.88
N ASP A 188 -15.89 4.79 2.01
CA ASP A 188 -16.44 5.46 3.21
C ASP A 188 -15.58 5.25 4.46
N ILE A 189 -14.29 5.04 4.31
CA ILE A 189 -13.32 4.90 5.40
C ILE A 189 -12.54 6.22 5.53
N THR A 190 -12.37 6.72 6.75
CA THR A 190 -11.57 7.91 7.02
C THR A 190 -10.08 7.53 7.09
N PRO A 191 -9.23 7.98 6.15
CA PRO A 191 -7.80 7.71 6.22
C PRO A 191 -7.13 8.59 7.29
N VAL A 192 -6.38 7.96 8.19
CA VAL A 192 -5.54 8.62 9.19
C VAL A 192 -4.08 8.31 8.84
N ILE A 193 -3.52 9.12 7.95
CA ILE A 193 -2.19 8.88 7.40
C ILE A 193 -1.22 9.92 7.95
N ALA A 194 -0.04 9.45 8.42
CA ALA A 194 0.98 10.34 8.93
C ALA A 194 1.47 11.33 7.84
N TYR A 195 1.65 12.57 8.23
CA TYR A 195 2.05 13.63 7.30
C TYR A 195 3.46 13.42 6.78
N ARG A 196 3.61 13.39 5.46
CA ARG A 196 4.91 13.38 4.79
C ARG A 196 5.32 14.81 4.45
N ARG A 197 6.41 15.28 5.04
CA ARG A 197 7.00 16.58 4.67
C ARG A 197 7.49 16.51 3.23
N SER A 198 6.99 17.41 2.39
CA SER A 198 7.56 17.59 1.05
C SER A 198 8.96 18.21 1.17
N PRO A 199 9.96 17.70 0.44
CA PRO A 199 11.27 18.33 0.44
C PRO A 199 11.14 19.76 -0.10
N HIS A 200 11.79 20.71 0.57
CA HIS A 200 11.84 22.10 0.14
C HIS A 200 12.68 22.20 -1.14
N LYS A 201 12.06 22.59 -2.24
CA LYS A 201 12.77 22.89 -3.49
C LYS A 201 13.15 24.37 -3.50
N LYS A 202 14.44 24.67 -3.70
CA LYS A 202 14.94 26.04 -3.81
C LYS A 202 14.17 26.80 -4.92
N GLY A 203 13.66 27.99 -4.61
CA GLY A 203 12.86 28.79 -5.54
C GLY A 203 11.37 28.47 -5.59
N MET A 204 10.86 27.56 -4.75
CA MET A 204 9.42 27.31 -4.61
C MET A 204 8.89 27.77 -3.25
N TYR A 205 7.66 28.24 -3.23
CA TYR A 205 6.98 28.57 -1.98
C TYR A 205 6.72 27.31 -1.13
N THR A 206 6.89 27.44 0.17
CA THR A 206 6.51 26.38 1.12
C THR A 206 5.01 26.40 1.38
N LYS A 207 4.46 25.30 1.84
CA LYS A 207 3.02 25.16 2.19
C LYS A 207 2.53 26.31 3.09
N ASN A 208 3.36 26.80 4.01
CA ASN A 208 2.99 27.86 4.96
C ASN A 208 2.86 29.26 4.33
N LYS A 209 3.21 29.39 3.06
CA LYS A 209 3.06 30.65 2.29
C LYS A 209 1.71 30.76 1.59
N TYR A 210 0.89 29.71 1.67
CA TYR A 210 -0.44 29.71 1.09
C TYR A 210 -1.48 29.85 2.19
N ILE A 211 -2.45 30.74 1.98
CA ILE A 211 -3.62 30.91 2.84
C ILE A 211 -4.84 30.46 2.03
N TYR A 212 -5.64 29.58 2.59
CA TYR A 212 -6.86 29.15 1.94
C TYR A 212 -8.02 30.07 2.30
N ASP A 213 -8.65 30.66 1.29
CA ASP A 213 -9.85 31.49 1.41
C ASP A 213 -11.09 30.60 1.19
N TYR A 214 -11.78 30.28 2.28
CA TYR A 214 -12.98 29.46 2.26
C TYR A 214 -14.15 30.12 1.52
N GLY A 215 -14.22 31.49 1.47
CA GLY A 215 -15.28 32.20 0.79
C GLY A 215 -15.19 32.18 -0.73
N LYS A 216 -13.96 32.03 -1.24
CA LYS A 216 -13.67 32.03 -2.68
C LYS A 216 -13.20 30.66 -3.18
N ASP A 217 -13.10 29.66 -2.29
CA ASP A 217 -12.53 28.35 -2.58
C ASP A 217 -11.20 28.44 -3.35
N CYS A 218 -10.28 29.28 -2.87
CA CYS A 218 -9.01 29.49 -3.53
C CYS A 218 -7.83 29.58 -2.55
N LEU A 219 -6.64 29.25 -3.06
CA LEU A 219 -5.39 29.45 -2.36
C LEU A 219 -4.81 30.84 -2.68
N LEU A 220 -4.74 31.69 -1.68
CA LEU A 220 -4.03 32.96 -1.78
C LEU A 220 -2.55 32.73 -1.48
N TYR A 221 -1.69 33.20 -2.35
CA TYR A 221 -0.25 33.26 -2.09
C TYR A 221 0.13 34.73 -1.97
N THR A 222 0.78 35.05 -0.86
CA THR A 222 1.27 36.39 -0.62
C THR A 222 2.55 36.59 -1.42
N SER A 223 2.42 36.99 -2.68
CA SER A 223 3.60 37.37 -3.46
C SER A 223 3.84 38.88 -3.45
N ASP A 224 2.89 39.67 -2.96
CA ASP A 224 3.01 41.13 -2.99
C ASP A 224 2.45 41.71 -1.70
N ALA A 225 3.33 41.95 -0.77
CA ALA A 225 3.23 43.00 0.21
C ALA A 225 4.49 43.83 0.14
#